data_6a2536c0ee53b30a716344f626eb812e
#
_entry.id   6a2536c0ee53b30a716344f626eb812e
#
_cell.length_a   1.000
_cell.length_b   1.000
_cell.length_c   1.000
_cell.angle_alpha   90.00
_cell.angle_beta   90.00
_cell.angle_gamma   90.00
#
_symmetry.space_group_name_H-M   'P 1'
#
loop_
_entity.id
_entity.type
_entity.pdbx_description
1 polymer ?
#
loop_
_entity_poly.entity_id
_entity_poly.type
_entity_poly.pdbx_seq_one_letter_code
_entity_poly.pdbx_strand_id
1 'polypeptide(L)'
;KRKKKNRKGRTKRSRKTRRQRAKKNKGRHTRKLKWSQDKCSPKNKAETLDFSCYTAKGLHRLKKIWNTKHIDRKITSNEPRKIWEALRYLMSNTCNKESCWLKHQCLKESVPLEVKEYTFAPKQPDEWKKNPTEWLTSVDILEVMKQYEKTYQCFDFIGPSPIDYDTHQAYGECVWEELCKFSLAENLKKGKTKIGIIFNLDRHDKEGSHWIALFIHTKKREIYYLDSYGEKMPRQVSKFVNKVKKQANSIGKGPYKLIENKRRHQFSESECGMYCLYFIIEMLKGKSFNKFLNHRIKDDRVIRLRKTYFNR
;
A
#
# COMPACT_ATOMS: atom_id res chain seq x y z
N LYS A 1 -57.91 69.58 24.97
CA LYS A 1 -57.15 68.93 23.84
C LYS A 1 -56.60 67.63 24.35
N ARG A 2 -57.25 66.48 23.98
CA ARG A 2 -56.76 65.13 24.31
C ARG A 2 -56.62 64.34 23.05
N LYS A 3 -55.43 63.84 22.75
CA LYS A 3 -55.11 63.00 21.59
C LYS A 3 -55.54 61.55 21.85
N LYS A 4 -56.36 60.98 20.95
CA LYS A 4 -56.63 59.53 20.84
C LYS A 4 -55.45 58.85 20.18
N LYS A 5 -54.89 57.80 20.79
CA LYS A 5 -53.90 56.88 20.20
C LYS A 5 -54.60 55.63 19.70
N ASN A 6 -54.36 55.33 18.46
CA ASN A 6 -54.86 54.17 17.72
C ASN A 6 -54.33 52.82 18.24
N ARG A 7 -55.23 51.90 18.51
CA ARG A 7 -54.96 50.46 18.63
C ARG A 7 -55.21 49.78 17.29
N LYS A 8 -54.21 49.59 16.47
CA LYS A 8 -54.25 48.57 15.40
C LYS A 8 -52.81 48.08 15.12
N GLY A 9 -52.54 46.82 15.43
CA GLY A 9 -51.24 46.25 15.06
C GLY A 9 -50.80 45.00 15.81
N ARG A 10 -51.70 44.09 16.21
CA ARG A 10 -51.28 42.92 16.95
C ARG A 10 -51.81 41.55 16.51
N THR A 11 -52.05 41.35 15.18
CA THR A 11 -52.59 40.06 14.70
C THR A 11 -51.88 39.49 13.45
N LYS A 12 -50.84 40.11 12.95
CA LYS A 12 -50.12 39.57 11.75
C LYS A 12 -48.78 38.88 12.05
N ARG A 13 -48.27 38.86 13.29
CA ARG A 13 -46.96 38.32 13.61
C ARG A 13 -46.97 36.81 13.98
N SER A 14 -48.09 36.23 14.37
CA SER A 14 -48.15 34.82 14.82
C SER A 14 -48.34 33.79 13.70
N ARG A 15 -48.81 34.21 12.52
CA ARG A 15 -49.02 33.29 11.36
C ARG A 15 -47.78 33.05 10.53
N LYS A 16 -46.80 33.92 10.49
CA LYS A 16 -45.54 33.75 9.73
C LYS A 16 -44.54 32.78 10.38
N THR A 17 -44.50 32.70 11.69
CA THR A 17 -43.57 31.82 12.42
C THR A 17 -43.96 30.33 12.34
N ARG A 18 -45.24 30.02 12.23
CA ARG A 18 -45.71 28.62 12.12
C ARG A 18 -45.46 28.02 10.72
N ARG A 19 -45.54 28.84 9.67
CA ARG A 19 -45.22 28.42 8.28
C ARG A 19 -43.72 28.27 8.01
N GLN A 20 -42.87 29.04 8.70
CA GLN A 20 -41.43 28.89 8.57
C GLN A 20 -40.87 27.71 9.35
N ARG A 21 -41.49 27.28 10.48
CA ARG A 21 -41.11 26.02 11.17
C ARG A 21 -41.57 24.78 10.41
N ALA A 22 -42.68 24.81 9.68
CA ALA A 22 -43.13 23.68 8.85
C ALA A 22 -42.28 23.48 7.58
N LYS A 23 -41.59 24.53 7.06
CA LYS A 23 -40.68 24.40 5.92
C LYS A 23 -39.27 23.92 6.28
N LYS A 24 -38.86 23.96 7.57
CA LYS A 24 -37.53 23.48 8.03
C LYS A 24 -37.46 21.97 8.24
N ASN A 25 -38.56 21.25 8.26
CA ASN A 25 -38.60 19.80 8.49
C ASN A 25 -38.88 18.95 7.20
N LYS A 26 -38.95 19.59 6.03
CA LYS A 26 -38.99 18.85 4.76
C LYS A 26 -37.64 19.00 4.07
N GLY A 27 -36.75 18.04 4.26
CA GLY A 27 -35.55 17.97 3.42
C GLY A 27 -34.26 17.59 4.15
N ARG A 28 -34.28 16.70 5.15
CA ARG A 28 -33.12 15.86 5.38
C ARG A 28 -33.10 14.81 4.27
N HIS A 29 -32.87 15.27 3.02
CA HIS A 29 -32.35 14.37 2.00
C HIS A 29 -31.01 13.89 2.53
N THR A 30 -30.91 12.67 2.97
CA THR A 30 -29.66 11.97 3.20
C THR A 30 -28.88 12.08 1.91
N ARG A 31 -27.91 12.99 1.89
CA ARG A 31 -27.04 13.22 0.73
C ARG A 31 -26.34 11.88 0.50
N LYS A 32 -26.77 11.13 -0.54
CA LYS A 32 -26.12 9.89 -0.89
C LYS A 32 -24.63 10.16 -1.03
N LEU A 33 -23.81 9.49 -0.26
CA LEU A 33 -22.36 9.63 -0.30
C LEU A 33 -21.87 9.31 -1.72
N LYS A 34 -21.12 10.22 -2.35
CA LYS A 34 -20.54 9.97 -3.67
C LYS A 34 -19.57 8.81 -3.56
N TRP A 35 -19.80 7.75 -4.35
CA TRP A 35 -18.93 6.58 -4.37
C TRP A 35 -17.51 6.98 -4.81
N SER A 36 -16.51 6.51 -4.08
CA SER A 36 -15.10 6.63 -4.41
C SER A 36 -14.47 5.24 -4.55
N GLN A 37 -13.49 5.12 -5.43
CA GLN A 37 -12.82 3.85 -5.68
C GLN A 37 -11.54 3.77 -4.84
N ASP A 38 -11.37 2.67 -4.11
CA ASP A 38 -10.14 2.33 -3.42
C ASP A 38 -9.05 1.87 -4.39
N LYS A 39 -7.81 1.91 -3.94
CA LYS A 39 -6.70 1.23 -4.59
C LYS A 39 -6.58 -0.18 -4.04
N CYS A 40 -6.54 -1.14 -4.93
CA CYS A 40 -6.45 -2.54 -4.56
C CYS A 40 -4.98 -2.92 -4.27
N SER A 41 -4.79 -3.85 -3.34
CA SER A 41 -3.52 -4.54 -3.23
C SER A 41 -3.22 -5.31 -4.54
N PRO A 42 -1.95 -5.61 -4.83
CA PRO A 42 -1.61 -6.46 -5.96
C PRO A 42 -2.28 -7.83 -5.82
N LYS A 43 -2.71 -8.41 -6.95
CA LYS A 43 -3.35 -9.73 -7.03
C LYS A 43 -2.91 -10.50 -8.27
N ASN A 44 -3.03 -11.80 -8.20
CA ASN A 44 -2.92 -12.66 -9.38
C ASN A 44 -4.07 -12.36 -10.37
N LYS A 45 -3.80 -12.51 -11.66
CA LYS A 45 -4.82 -12.25 -12.70
C LYS A 45 -6.10 -13.05 -12.50
N ALA A 46 -5.99 -14.31 -12.07
CA ALA A 46 -7.13 -15.19 -11.83
C ALA A 46 -8.03 -14.72 -10.66
N GLU A 47 -7.51 -13.96 -9.72
CA GLU A 47 -8.24 -13.47 -8.55
C GLU A 47 -8.73 -12.02 -8.72
N THR A 48 -8.32 -11.35 -9.81
CA THR A 48 -8.65 -9.94 -10.05
C THR A 48 -10.05 -9.83 -10.63
N LEU A 49 -10.87 -9.00 -10.00
CA LEU A 49 -12.18 -8.57 -10.51
C LEU A 49 -12.05 -7.12 -11.00
N ASP A 50 -12.65 -6.81 -12.15
CA ASP A 50 -12.61 -5.48 -12.77
C ASP A 50 -13.39 -4.42 -12.01
N PHE A 51 -14.34 -4.84 -11.19
CA PHE A 51 -15.28 -3.99 -10.45
C PHE A 51 -15.00 -3.87 -8.94
N SER A 52 -14.10 -4.68 -8.38
CA SER A 52 -13.89 -4.79 -6.93
C SER A 52 -12.45 -5.07 -6.56
N CYS A 53 -12.03 -4.53 -5.41
CA CYS A 53 -10.77 -4.94 -4.77
C CYS A 53 -10.85 -6.29 -4.06
N TYR A 54 -12.03 -6.79 -3.76
CA TYR A 54 -12.21 -8.13 -3.21
C TYR A 54 -12.04 -9.19 -4.30
N THR A 55 -11.54 -10.37 -3.90
CA THR A 55 -11.62 -11.57 -4.74
C THR A 55 -13.05 -12.13 -4.69
N ALA A 56 -13.41 -13.04 -5.61
CA ALA A 56 -14.68 -13.76 -5.55
C ALA A 56 -14.85 -14.46 -4.20
N LYS A 57 -13.81 -15.15 -3.70
CA LYS A 57 -13.79 -15.80 -2.38
C LYS A 57 -14.02 -14.78 -1.25
N GLY A 58 -13.41 -13.59 -1.34
CA GLY A 58 -13.60 -12.50 -0.38
C GLY A 58 -15.05 -12.02 -0.34
N LEU A 59 -15.67 -11.78 -1.51
CA LEU A 59 -17.08 -11.38 -1.60
C LEU A 59 -18.03 -12.44 -1.03
N HIS A 60 -17.83 -13.72 -1.33
CA HIS A 60 -18.60 -14.82 -0.73
C HIS A 60 -18.48 -14.86 0.79
N ARG A 61 -17.29 -14.56 1.32
CA ARG A 61 -17.04 -14.51 2.77
C ARG A 61 -17.79 -13.34 3.41
N LEU A 62 -17.74 -12.15 2.80
CA LEU A 62 -18.52 -10.99 3.26
C LEU A 62 -20.03 -11.26 3.23
N LYS A 63 -20.54 -11.89 2.14
CA LYS A 63 -21.92 -12.33 2.05
C LYS A 63 -22.30 -13.27 3.21
N LYS A 64 -21.46 -14.27 3.51
CA LYS A 64 -21.72 -15.21 4.61
C LYS A 64 -21.86 -14.47 5.94
N ILE A 65 -20.92 -13.57 6.25
CA ILE A 65 -20.92 -12.77 7.48
C ILE A 65 -22.17 -11.88 7.54
N TRP A 66 -22.49 -11.21 6.43
CA TRP A 66 -23.69 -10.38 6.32
C TRP A 66 -24.96 -11.17 6.61
N ASN A 67 -25.14 -12.30 5.94
CA ASN A 67 -26.34 -13.13 6.05
C ASN A 67 -26.53 -13.75 7.43
N THR A 68 -25.44 -13.99 8.17
CA THR A 68 -25.51 -14.47 9.56
C THR A 68 -26.06 -13.40 10.49
N LYS A 69 -25.77 -12.14 10.25
CA LYS A 69 -26.19 -11.01 11.10
C LYS A 69 -27.51 -10.35 10.65
N HIS A 70 -27.98 -10.62 9.42
CA HIS A 70 -29.17 -10.00 8.83
C HIS A 70 -30.07 -11.05 8.19
N ILE A 71 -30.92 -11.68 9.02
CA ILE A 71 -31.82 -12.74 8.58
C ILE A 71 -32.92 -12.20 7.64
N ASP A 72 -33.34 -10.95 7.86
CA ASP A 72 -34.37 -10.22 7.10
C ASP A 72 -33.88 -9.65 5.76
N ARG A 73 -32.58 -9.52 5.56
CA ARG A 73 -31.96 -8.87 4.38
C ARG A 73 -30.81 -9.69 3.81
N LYS A 74 -31.06 -10.99 3.60
CA LYS A 74 -30.04 -11.90 3.06
C LYS A 74 -29.72 -11.62 1.60
N ILE A 75 -28.44 -11.71 1.27
CA ILE A 75 -27.95 -11.73 -0.11
C ILE A 75 -28.06 -13.18 -0.61
N THR A 76 -28.90 -13.43 -1.58
CA THR A 76 -29.18 -14.77 -2.12
C THR A 76 -28.23 -15.16 -3.25
N SER A 77 -27.89 -14.24 -4.14
CA SER A 77 -27.04 -14.51 -5.30
C SER A 77 -25.67 -15.07 -4.92
N ASN A 78 -25.15 -16.00 -5.74
CA ASN A 78 -23.77 -16.50 -5.66
C ASN A 78 -22.84 -15.85 -6.70
N GLU A 79 -23.36 -15.02 -7.59
CA GLU A 79 -22.56 -14.30 -8.57
C GLU A 79 -21.77 -13.17 -7.89
N PRO A 80 -20.42 -13.11 -8.02
CA PRO A 80 -19.61 -12.11 -7.32
C PRO A 80 -20.03 -10.66 -7.56
N ARG A 81 -20.41 -10.31 -8.80
CA ARG A 81 -20.88 -8.96 -9.13
C ARG A 81 -22.16 -8.60 -8.41
N LYS A 82 -23.15 -9.52 -8.38
CA LYS A 82 -24.41 -9.30 -7.67
C LYS A 82 -24.23 -9.24 -6.16
N ILE A 83 -23.30 -10.02 -5.60
CA ILE A 83 -22.94 -9.92 -4.18
C ILE A 83 -22.37 -8.52 -3.90
N TRP A 84 -21.45 -8.04 -4.73
CA TRP A 84 -20.83 -6.72 -4.58
C TRP A 84 -21.88 -5.60 -4.68
N GLU A 85 -22.77 -5.66 -5.66
CA GLU A 85 -23.86 -4.68 -5.83
C GLU A 85 -24.81 -4.64 -4.63
N ALA A 86 -25.17 -5.80 -4.11
CA ALA A 86 -26.01 -5.92 -2.91
C ALA A 86 -25.31 -5.33 -1.67
N LEU A 87 -24.06 -5.66 -1.41
CA LEU A 87 -23.28 -5.10 -0.30
C LEU A 87 -23.15 -3.57 -0.43
N ARG A 88 -22.84 -3.08 -1.64
CA ARG A 88 -22.77 -1.65 -1.92
C ARG A 88 -24.09 -0.94 -1.64
N TYR A 89 -25.22 -1.53 -2.04
CA TYR A 89 -26.54 -0.98 -1.79
C TYR A 89 -26.87 -0.97 -0.29
N LEU A 90 -26.68 -2.10 0.38
CA LEU A 90 -27.02 -2.29 1.80
C LEU A 90 -26.20 -1.38 2.73
N MET A 91 -24.94 -1.06 2.37
CA MET A 91 -24.05 -0.21 3.15
C MET A 91 -23.96 1.25 2.63
N SER A 92 -24.76 1.63 1.61
CA SER A 92 -24.68 2.95 0.93
C SER A 92 -24.91 4.15 1.83
N ASN A 93 -25.65 3.99 2.94
CA ASN A 93 -25.91 5.07 3.89
C ASN A 93 -24.72 5.38 4.81
N THR A 94 -23.81 4.43 4.99
CA THR A 94 -22.67 4.52 5.91
C THR A 94 -21.32 4.48 5.22
N CYS A 95 -21.25 3.85 4.04
CA CYS A 95 -20.01 3.63 3.30
C CYS A 95 -20.12 4.15 1.87
N ASN A 96 -19.11 4.87 1.44
CA ASN A 96 -18.96 5.38 0.06
C ASN A 96 -17.80 4.75 -0.70
N LYS A 97 -17.16 3.72 -0.15
CA LYS A 97 -16.08 2.95 -0.75
C LYS A 97 -15.96 1.56 -0.11
N GLU A 98 -15.31 0.63 -0.81
CA GLU A 98 -15.21 -0.77 -0.38
C GLU A 98 -14.41 -0.95 0.92
N SER A 99 -13.34 -0.19 1.11
CA SER A 99 -12.52 -0.28 2.33
C SER A 99 -13.28 0.12 3.61
N CYS A 100 -14.34 0.92 3.46
CA CYS A 100 -15.24 1.26 4.56
C CYS A 100 -16.03 0.03 5.06
N TRP A 101 -16.33 -0.94 4.19
CA TRP A 101 -17.07 -2.15 4.58
C TRP A 101 -16.35 -2.93 5.68
N LEU A 102 -15.01 -2.96 5.66
CA LEU A 102 -14.22 -3.64 6.70
C LEU A 102 -14.33 -2.98 8.08
N LYS A 103 -14.74 -1.72 8.12
CA LYS A 103 -14.95 -0.94 9.35
C LYS A 103 -16.41 -0.93 9.79
N HIS A 104 -17.31 -1.42 8.93
CA HIS A 104 -18.75 -1.46 9.22
C HIS A 104 -19.02 -2.38 10.42
N GLN A 105 -19.86 -1.94 11.34
CA GLN A 105 -20.17 -2.65 12.59
C GLN A 105 -20.49 -4.13 12.39
N CYS A 106 -21.21 -4.46 11.32
CA CYS A 106 -21.59 -5.83 11.02
C CYS A 106 -20.43 -6.71 10.53
N LEU A 107 -19.36 -6.14 10.00
CA LEU A 107 -18.26 -6.89 9.37
C LEU A 107 -16.96 -6.82 10.18
N LYS A 108 -16.72 -5.72 10.88
CA LYS A 108 -15.45 -5.37 11.54
C LYS A 108 -14.79 -6.50 12.32
N GLU A 109 -15.56 -7.24 13.14
CA GLU A 109 -15.03 -8.27 14.02
C GLU A 109 -14.90 -9.64 13.34
N SER A 110 -15.76 -9.92 12.35
CA SER A 110 -15.91 -11.24 11.74
C SER A 110 -15.09 -11.41 10.45
N VAL A 111 -14.54 -10.32 9.88
CA VAL A 111 -13.70 -10.41 8.68
C VAL A 111 -12.29 -10.86 9.08
N PRO A 112 -11.74 -11.91 8.44
CA PRO A 112 -10.39 -12.38 8.71
C PRO A 112 -9.33 -11.32 8.46
N LEU A 113 -8.24 -11.39 9.23
CA LEU A 113 -7.10 -10.49 9.14
C LEU A 113 -6.54 -10.43 7.70
N GLU A 114 -6.42 -11.60 7.05
CA GLU A 114 -5.94 -11.70 5.66
C GLU A 114 -6.77 -10.82 4.69
N VAL A 115 -8.10 -10.80 4.83
CA VAL A 115 -8.97 -9.96 3.98
C VAL A 115 -8.78 -8.48 4.31
N LYS A 116 -8.54 -8.14 5.58
CA LYS A 116 -8.29 -6.76 6.02
C LYS A 116 -6.97 -6.22 5.46
N GLU A 117 -5.91 -7.02 5.49
CA GLU A 117 -4.55 -6.60 5.15
C GLU A 117 -4.25 -6.65 3.66
N TYR A 118 -4.85 -7.63 2.93
CA TYR A 118 -4.47 -7.92 1.54
C TYR A 118 -5.56 -7.66 0.51
N THR A 119 -6.61 -6.92 0.86
CA THR A 119 -7.64 -6.51 -0.12
C THR A 119 -7.32 -5.18 -0.76
N PHE A 120 -6.90 -4.21 0.03
CA PHE A 120 -6.63 -2.83 -0.38
C PHE A 120 -5.15 -2.51 -0.24
N ALA A 121 -4.66 -1.59 -1.05
CA ALA A 121 -3.34 -0.99 -0.83
C ALA A 121 -3.26 -0.40 0.59
N PRO A 122 -2.08 -0.29 1.21
CA PRO A 122 -1.91 0.30 2.52
C PRO A 122 -2.53 1.70 2.61
N LYS A 123 -2.98 2.09 3.78
CA LYS A 123 -3.44 3.47 4.00
C LYS A 123 -2.24 4.42 3.87
N GLN A 124 -2.42 5.53 3.16
CA GLN A 124 -1.37 6.56 3.13
C GLN A 124 -1.12 7.11 4.55
N PRO A 125 0.12 7.46 4.91
CA PRO A 125 0.45 8.12 6.15
C PRO A 125 -0.39 9.38 6.36
N ASP A 126 -0.78 9.67 7.61
CA ASP A 126 -1.61 10.85 7.89
C ASP A 126 -0.83 12.15 7.69
N GLU A 127 0.50 12.11 7.82
CA GLU A 127 1.45 13.19 7.57
C GLU A 127 1.35 13.73 6.13
N TRP A 128 1.02 12.86 5.16
CA TRP A 128 0.87 13.27 3.75
C TRP A 128 -0.31 14.20 3.49
N LYS A 129 -1.21 14.38 4.46
CA LYS A 129 -2.27 15.40 4.40
C LYS A 129 -1.69 16.81 4.50
N LYS A 130 -0.58 16.96 5.26
CA LYS A 130 0.14 18.24 5.46
C LYS A 130 1.29 18.37 4.47
N ASN A 131 2.07 17.32 4.28
CA ASN A 131 3.18 17.24 3.34
C ASN A 131 2.99 16.05 2.38
N PRO A 132 2.43 16.25 1.17
CA PRO A 132 2.13 15.17 0.22
C PRO A 132 3.36 14.43 -0.31
N THR A 133 4.54 14.99 -0.14
CA THR A 133 5.83 14.43 -0.55
C THR A 133 6.69 13.98 0.63
N GLU A 134 6.10 13.86 1.83
CA GLU A 134 6.81 13.37 3.02
C GLU A 134 7.48 12.02 2.73
N TRP A 135 8.62 11.81 3.36
CA TRP A 135 9.41 10.60 3.19
C TRP A 135 8.63 9.34 3.55
N LEU A 136 8.99 8.23 2.90
CA LEU A 136 8.50 6.92 3.34
C LEU A 136 9.31 6.47 4.54
N THR A 137 8.58 6.04 5.57
CA THR A 137 9.17 5.33 6.70
C THR A 137 9.46 3.87 6.33
N SER A 138 10.21 3.17 7.18
CA SER A 138 10.43 1.72 7.06
C SER A 138 9.11 0.94 7.08
N VAL A 139 8.13 1.39 7.89
CA VAL A 139 6.81 0.77 7.98
C VAL A 139 6.03 0.90 6.68
N ASP A 140 6.02 2.09 6.06
CA ASP A 140 5.32 2.32 4.78
C ASP A 140 5.88 1.41 3.66
N ILE A 141 7.21 1.29 3.60
CA ILE A 141 7.88 0.41 2.63
C ILE A 141 7.50 -1.05 2.87
N LEU A 142 7.54 -1.48 4.13
CA LEU A 142 7.25 -2.85 4.51
C LEU A 142 5.80 -3.24 4.21
N GLU A 143 4.83 -2.36 4.52
CA GLU A 143 3.41 -2.61 4.26
C GLU A 143 3.12 -2.81 2.77
N VAL A 144 3.75 -2.01 1.90
CA VAL A 144 3.64 -2.20 0.45
C VAL A 144 4.27 -3.52 0.03
N MET A 145 5.51 -3.79 0.44
CA MET A 145 6.27 -4.96 -0.02
C MET A 145 5.67 -6.29 0.45
N LYS A 146 5.11 -6.38 1.65
CA LYS A 146 4.38 -7.56 2.15
C LYS A 146 3.23 -7.96 1.22
N GLN A 147 2.51 -7.01 0.64
CA GLN A 147 1.43 -7.31 -0.28
C GLN A 147 1.95 -7.89 -1.61
N TYR A 148 3.09 -7.40 -2.09
CA TYR A 148 3.75 -7.98 -3.27
C TYR A 148 4.33 -9.36 -2.98
N GLU A 149 4.89 -9.59 -1.81
CA GLU A 149 5.40 -10.89 -1.38
C GLU A 149 4.27 -11.93 -1.28
N LYS A 150 3.12 -11.56 -0.73
CA LYS A 150 1.92 -12.40 -0.69
C LYS A 150 1.44 -12.78 -2.10
N THR A 151 1.55 -11.86 -3.06
CA THR A 151 1.08 -12.06 -4.44
C THR A 151 2.06 -12.85 -5.29
N TYR A 152 3.36 -12.62 -5.11
CA TYR A 152 4.43 -13.27 -5.87
C TYR A 152 5.12 -14.32 -5.02
N GLN A 153 4.62 -15.56 -5.02
CA GLN A 153 5.15 -16.64 -4.17
C GLN A 153 6.66 -16.91 -4.35
N CYS A 154 7.18 -16.58 -5.54
CA CYS A 154 8.61 -16.70 -5.84
C CYS A 154 9.46 -15.53 -5.34
N PHE A 155 8.87 -14.56 -4.68
CA PHE A 155 9.52 -13.35 -4.17
C PHE A 155 9.72 -13.42 -2.67
N ASP A 156 10.86 -12.92 -2.23
CA ASP A 156 11.23 -12.70 -0.84
C ASP A 156 11.65 -11.24 -0.68
N PHE A 157 11.10 -10.55 0.31
CA PHE A 157 11.47 -9.18 0.63
C PHE A 157 12.21 -9.13 1.96
N ILE A 158 13.44 -8.65 1.94
CA ILE A 158 14.29 -8.50 3.11
C ILE A 158 14.50 -7.01 3.41
N GLY A 159 14.11 -6.59 4.58
CA GLY A 159 14.22 -5.19 5.00
C GLY A 159 12.85 -4.52 5.18
N PRO A 160 12.80 -3.16 5.22
CA PRO A 160 13.94 -2.23 5.07
C PRO A 160 14.98 -2.37 6.18
N SER A 161 16.24 -2.40 5.79
CA SER A 161 17.37 -2.67 6.69
C SER A 161 18.29 -1.46 6.79
N PRO A 162 18.85 -1.13 7.95
CA PRO A 162 19.93 -0.15 8.05
C PRO A 162 21.20 -0.67 7.35
N ILE A 163 22.11 0.25 7.00
CA ILE A 163 23.31 -0.10 6.24
C ILE A 163 24.27 -1.00 7.04
N ASP A 164 24.26 -0.88 8.35
CA ASP A 164 25.09 -1.63 9.29
C ASP A 164 24.46 -2.95 9.74
N TYR A 165 23.65 -3.56 8.89
CA TYR A 165 22.88 -4.80 9.12
C TYR A 165 23.70 -5.96 9.74
N ASP A 166 25.01 -6.01 9.47
CA ASP A 166 25.92 -7.07 9.92
C ASP A 166 26.78 -6.67 11.14
N THR A 167 26.48 -5.56 11.77
CA THR A 167 27.06 -5.17 13.05
C THR A 167 26.48 -6.07 14.15
N HIS A 168 27.36 -6.61 15.00
CA HIS A 168 26.95 -7.44 16.12
C HIS A 168 26.67 -6.56 17.35
N GLN A 169 25.55 -6.82 18.00
CA GLN A 169 25.14 -6.21 19.26
C GLN A 169 25.72 -6.94 20.46
N ALA A 170 25.44 -6.47 21.68
CA ALA A 170 26.03 -6.93 22.93
C ALA A 170 25.95 -8.46 23.17
N TYR A 171 24.94 -9.13 22.65
CA TYR A 171 24.74 -10.58 22.78
C TYR A 171 25.12 -11.38 21.53
N GLY A 172 25.88 -10.77 20.61
CA GLY A 172 26.31 -11.42 19.37
C GLY A 172 25.27 -11.50 18.28
N GLU A 173 24.08 -10.93 18.48
CA GLU A 173 23.04 -10.85 17.46
C GLU A 173 23.36 -9.75 16.45
N CYS A 174 23.04 -10.00 15.19
CA CYS A 174 23.19 -8.99 14.16
C CYS A 174 22.07 -7.94 14.26
N VAL A 175 22.37 -6.69 13.88
CA VAL A 175 21.39 -5.61 13.76
C VAL A 175 20.22 -6.03 12.86
N TRP A 176 20.50 -6.79 11.79
CA TRP A 176 19.46 -7.36 10.93
C TRP A 176 19.76 -8.82 10.58
N GLU A 177 19.20 -9.71 11.38
CA GLU A 177 19.45 -11.15 11.34
C GLU A 177 19.22 -11.78 9.95
N GLU A 178 18.15 -11.42 9.26
CA GLU A 178 17.80 -12.01 7.95
C GLU A 178 18.87 -11.77 6.88
N LEU A 179 19.53 -10.60 6.88
CA LEU A 179 20.64 -10.29 5.98
C LEU A 179 21.95 -10.91 6.47
N CYS A 180 22.17 -10.85 7.77
CA CYS A 180 23.36 -11.40 8.40
C CYS A 180 23.47 -12.90 8.20
N LYS A 181 22.36 -13.60 8.40
CA LYS A 181 22.23 -15.07 8.22
C LYS A 181 21.75 -15.48 6.83
N PHE A 182 21.72 -14.57 5.86
CA PHE A 182 21.21 -14.84 4.53
C PHE A 182 21.84 -16.08 3.90
N SER A 183 21.00 -17.01 3.41
CA SER A 183 21.35 -18.21 2.68
C SER A 183 20.61 -18.28 1.35
N LEU A 184 21.36 -18.22 0.24
CA LEU A 184 20.79 -18.35 -1.10
C LEU A 184 20.21 -19.75 -1.31
N ALA A 185 20.86 -20.79 -0.77
CA ALA A 185 20.41 -22.17 -0.89
C ALA A 185 19.05 -22.38 -0.23
N GLU A 186 18.84 -21.84 0.98
CA GLU A 186 17.55 -21.93 1.67
C GLU A 186 16.45 -21.16 0.95
N ASN A 187 16.74 -19.97 0.43
CA ASN A 187 15.79 -19.21 -0.39
C ASN A 187 15.36 -20.01 -1.62
N LEU A 188 16.30 -20.60 -2.35
CA LEU A 188 16.00 -21.44 -3.51
C LEU A 188 15.19 -22.69 -3.12
N LYS A 189 15.49 -23.32 -1.99
CA LYS A 189 14.74 -24.47 -1.46
C LYS A 189 13.28 -24.09 -1.15
N LYS A 190 13.03 -22.86 -0.65
CA LYS A 190 11.69 -22.30 -0.41
C LYS A 190 11.00 -21.83 -1.71
N GLY A 191 11.62 -22.00 -2.90
CA GLY A 191 11.09 -21.54 -4.17
C GLY A 191 11.25 -20.02 -4.40
N LYS A 192 11.98 -19.31 -3.55
CA LYS A 192 12.23 -17.88 -3.67
C LYS A 192 13.33 -17.63 -4.71
N THR A 193 12.91 -17.21 -5.87
CA THR A 193 13.81 -16.98 -7.04
C THR A 193 14.01 -15.50 -7.37
N LYS A 194 13.32 -14.63 -6.68
CA LYS A 194 13.44 -13.18 -6.75
C LYS A 194 13.55 -12.64 -5.33
N ILE A 195 14.58 -11.88 -5.03
CA ILE A 195 14.81 -11.34 -3.70
C ILE A 195 15.00 -9.84 -3.83
N GLY A 196 14.18 -9.07 -3.12
CA GLY A 196 14.26 -7.62 -3.07
C GLY A 196 14.76 -7.17 -1.71
N ILE A 197 15.65 -6.19 -1.69
CA ILE A 197 16.19 -5.64 -0.46
C ILE A 197 16.18 -4.12 -0.58
N ILE A 198 15.76 -3.44 0.47
CA ILE A 198 15.86 -1.97 0.58
C ILE A 198 16.72 -1.66 1.81
N PHE A 199 17.72 -0.82 1.61
CA PHE A 199 18.60 -0.36 2.69
C PHE A 199 18.40 1.12 2.94
N ASN A 200 18.45 1.52 4.21
CA ASN A 200 18.72 2.91 4.59
C ASN A 200 20.23 3.11 4.68
N LEU A 201 20.75 4.24 4.18
CA LEU A 201 22.18 4.53 4.24
C LEU A 201 22.67 4.85 5.66
N ASP A 202 21.77 5.17 6.56
CA ASP A 202 22.11 5.38 7.96
C ASP A 202 22.17 4.07 8.73
N ARG A 203 22.89 4.12 9.84
CA ARG A 203 22.96 3.06 10.82
C ARG A 203 21.63 2.91 11.58
N HIS A 204 21.46 1.78 12.24
CA HIS A 204 20.25 1.47 13.03
C HIS A 204 19.95 2.48 14.16
N ASP A 205 20.95 3.21 14.64
CA ASP A 205 20.86 4.22 15.71
C ASP A 205 20.63 5.66 15.20
N LYS A 206 20.32 5.83 13.90
CA LYS A 206 20.05 7.11 13.23
C LYS A 206 18.64 7.17 12.67
N GLU A 207 18.18 8.40 12.42
CA GLU A 207 16.81 8.65 11.93
C GLU A 207 16.58 8.15 10.50
N GLY A 208 17.64 8.03 9.70
CA GLY A 208 17.59 7.64 8.30
C GLY A 208 17.78 8.83 7.36
N SER A 209 18.50 8.61 6.26
CA SER A 209 18.87 9.66 5.31
C SER A 209 18.49 9.36 3.87
N HIS A 210 18.66 8.13 3.41
CA HIS A 210 18.43 7.79 2.02
C HIS A 210 18.15 6.30 1.83
N TRP A 211 17.19 5.98 0.94
CA TRP A 211 16.82 4.62 0.59
C TRP A 211 17.44 4.20 -0.74
N ILE A 212 18.07 3.03 -0.74
CA ILE A 212 18.63 2.37 -1.93
C ILE A 212 18.09 0.94 -2.02
N ALA A 213 18.12 0.35 -3.22
CA ALA A 213 17.53 -0.96 -3.43
C ALA A 213 18.44 -1.94 -4.19
N LEU A 214 18.33 -3.21 -3.79
CA LEU A 214 18.96 -4.34 -4.45
C LEU A 214 17.89 -5.35 -4.88
N PHE A 215 18.05 -5.95 -6.06
CA PHE A 215 17.17 -7.02 -6.52
C PHE A 215 17.99 -8.17 -7.11
N ILE A 216 17.78 -9.38 -6.59
CA ILE A 216 18.45 -10.60 -7.04
C ILE A 216 17.46 -11.43 -7.85
N HIS A 217 17.80 -11.70 -9.10
CA HIS A 217 17.03 -12.56 -10.00
C HIS A 217 17.78 -13.87 -10.24
N THR A 218 17.50 -14.89 -9.43
CA THR A 218 18.30 -16.14 -9.43
C THR A 218 18.24 -16.91 -10.75
N LYS A 219 17.06 -16.94 -11.42
CA LYS A 219 16.92 -17.60 -12.73
C LYS A 219 17.72 -16.94 -13.83
N LYS A 220 17.91 -15.60 -13.77
CA LYS A 220 18.75 -14.86 -14.73
C LYS A 220 20.21 -14.82 -14.31
N ARG A 221 20.52 -15.19 -13.08
CA ARG A 221 21.84 -15.05 -12.45
C ARG A 221 22.32 -13.59 -12.46
N GLU A 222 21.40 -12.66 -12.17
CA GLU A 222 21.65 -11.22 -12.20
C GLU A 222 21.28 -10.59 -10.88
N ILE A 223 22.09 -9.61 -10.48
CA ILE A 223 21.86 -8.75 -9.31
C ILE A 223 21.79 -7.32 -9.83
N TYR A 224 20.72 -6.60 -9.49
CA TYR A 224 20.50 -5.22 -9.91
C TYR A 224 20.58 -4.31 -8.69
N TYR A 225 21.34 -3.26 -8.81
CA TYR A 225 21.47 -2.21 -7.79
C TYR A 225 20.89 -0.90 -8.32
N LEU A 226 20.06 -0.25 -7.51
CA LEU A 226 19.50 1.07 -7.78
C LEU A 226 19.75 2.00 -6.61
N ASP A 227 20.44 3.09 -6.90
CA ASP A 227 20.37 4.34 -6.18
C ASP A 227 19.71 5.38 -7.07
N SER A 228 18.68 6.07 -6.59
CA SER A 228 17.95 7.06 -7.37
C SER A 228 18.77 8.31 -7.69
N TYR A 229 19.79 8.62 -6.92
CA TYR A 229 20.79 9.66 -7.23
C TYR A 229 21.87 9.19 -8.21
N GLY A 230 21.98 7.87 -8.45
CA GLY A 230 23.00 7.29 -9.32
C GLY A 230 24.37 7.15 -8.66
N GLU A 231 24.41 7.20 -7.34
CA GLU A 231 25.63 7.08 -6.55
C GLU A 231 26.17 5.64 -6.54
N LYS A 232 27.46 5.52 -6.22
CA LYS A 232 28.12 4.22 -6.14
C LYS A 232 27.56 3.37 -5.01
N MET A 233 27.55 2.07 -5.23
CA MET A 233 27.13 1.10 -4.22
C MET A 233 27.98 1.22 -2.95
N PRO A 234 27.38 1.33 -1.76
CA PRO A 234 28.11 1.33 -0.48
C PRO A 234 28.87 0.03 -0.25
N ARG A 235 29.95 0.13 0.51
CA ARG A 235 30.82 -1.01 0.83
C ARG A 235 30.05 -2.18 1.49
N GLN A 236 29.12 -1.87 2.38
CA GLN A 236 28.30 -2.87 3.08
C GLN A 236 27.39 -3.65 2.10
N VAL A 237 26.75 -2.95 1.17
CA VAL A 237 25.93 -3.57 0.12
C VAL A 237 26.82 -4.41 -0.82
N SER A 238 27.99 -3.90 -1.20
CA SER A 238 28.98 -4.65 -1.99
C SER A 238 29.45 -5.92 -1.28
N LYS A 239 29.65 -5.87 0.06
CA LYS A 239 29.96 -7.06 0.89
C LYS A 239 28.84 -8.10 0.80
N PHE A 240 27.58 -7.68 0.90
CA PHE A 240 26.44 -8.57 0.74
C PHE A 240 26.35 -9.18 -0.67
N VAL A 241 26.51 -8.38 -1.71
CA VAL A 241 26.54 -8.86 -3.10
C VAL A 241 27.62 -9.92 -3.31
N ASN A 242 28.82 -9.69 -2.78
CA ASN A 242 29.91 -10.67 -2.85
C ASN A 242 29.60 -11.95 -2.07
N LYS A 243 28.93 -11.87 -0.91
CA LYS A 243 28.41 -13.03 -0.16
C LYS A 243 27.45 -13.84 -1.03
N VAL A 244 26.47 -13.20 -1.69
CA VAL A 244 25.51 -13.85 -2.58
C VAL A 244 26.23 -14.53 -3.76
N LYS A 245 27.19 -13.86 -4.40
CA LYS A 245 27.98 -14.43 -5.51
C LYS A 245 28.79 -15.66 -5.08
N LYS A 246 29.44 -15.61 -3.90
CA LYS A 246 30.16 -16.75 -3.34
C LYS A 246 29.23 -17.93 -3.08
N GLN A 247 28.08 -17.69 -2.43
CA GLN A 247 27.08 -18.73 -2.20
C GLN A 247 26.54 -19.33 -3.51
N ALA A 248 26.28 -18.49 -4.51
CA ALA A 248 25.82 -18.97 -5.83
C ALA A 248 26.83 -19.90 -6.50
N ASN A 249 28.12 -19.56 -6.44
CA ASN A 249 29.20 -20.40 -6.97
C ASN A 249 29.32 -21.72 -6.20
N SER A 250 29.27 -21.68 -4.85
CA SER A 250 29.41 -22.91 -4.02
C SER A 250 28.29 -23.93 -4.23
N ILE A 251 27.08 -23.47 -4.64
CA ILE A 251 25.95 -24.35 -4.95
C ILE A 251 25.78 -24.65 -6.47
N GLY A 252 26.78 -24.32 -7.29
CA GLY A 252 26.73 -24.55 -8.74
C GLY A 252 25.70 -23.72 -9.52
N LYS A 253 25.24 -22.59 -8.95
CA LYS A 253 24.29 -21.68 -9.59
C LYS A 253 24.93 -20.38 -10.11
N GLY A 254 26.23 -20.16 -9.85
CA GLY A 254 26.99 -19.02 -10.34
C GLY A 254 27.47 -19.16 -11.77
N PRO A 255 28.19 -18.15 -12.30
CA PRO A 255 28.39 -16.85 -11.69
C PRO A 255 27.17 -15.93 -11.83
N TYR A 256 27.03 -14.99 -10.88
CA TYR A 256 26.02 -13.93 -10.94
C TYR A 256 26.64 -12.63 -11.43
N LYS A 257 25.95 -11.96 -12.39
CA LYS A 257 26.33 -10.66 -12.92
C LYS A 257 25.72 -9.55 -12.06
N LEU A 258 26.54 -8.60 -11.61
CA LEU A 258 26.07 -7.35 -11.01
C LEU A 258 25.86 -6.30 -12.08
N ILE A 259 24.73 -5.61 -12.07
CA ILE A 259 24.38 -4.51 -12.95
C ILE A 259 23.92 -3.35 -12.09
N GLU A 260 24.65 -2.22 -12.17
CA GLU A 260 24.42 -1.05 -11.33
C GLU A 260 23.84 0.10 -12.13
N ASN A 261 22.85 0.78 -11.58
CA ASN A 261 22.43 2.08 -12.09
C ASN A 261 23.44 3.15 -11.69
N LYS A 262 23.90 3.92 -12.67
CA LYS A 262 24.79 5.08 -12.48
C LYS A 262 24.13 6.38 -12.92
N ARG A 263 22.86 6.30 -13.33
CA ARG A 263 22.09 7.44 -13.81
C ARG A 263 21.35 8.07 -12.66
N ARG A 264 21.48 9.40 -12.51
CA ARG A 264 20.64 10.15 -11.60
C ARG A 264 19.20 10.24 -12.15
N HIS A 265 18.26 9.70 -11.41
CA HIS A 265 16.82 9.75 -11.68
C HIS A 265 16.17 10.83 -10.83
N GLN A 266 16.45 10.82 -9.52
CA GLN A 266 15.87 11.70 -8.52
C GLN A 266 16.57 13.05 -8.50
N PHE A 267 15.76 14.12 -8.52
CA PHE A 267 16.18 15.50 -8.32
C PHE A 267 15.39 16.17 -7.18
N SER A 268 14.28 15.54 -6.72
CA SER A 268 13.58 15.89 -5.49
C SER A 268 14.31 15.31 -4.27
N GLU A 269 14.00 15.81 -3.08
CA GLU A 269 14.66 15.38 -1.83
C GLU A 269 13.95 14.21 -1.14
N SER A 270 12.69 13.91 -1.47
CA SER A 270 11.83 13.04 -0.65
C SER A 270 11.46 11.69 -1.28
N GLU A 271 11.81 11.41 -2.54
CA GLU A 271 11.21 10.29 -3.29
C GLU A 271 12.07 9.01 -3.34
N CYS A 272 13.21 8.94 -2.66
CA CYS A 272 14.11 7.76 -2.71
C CYS A 272 13.41 6.46 -2.37
N GLY A 273 12.59 6.41 -1.31
CA GLY A 273 11.81 5.24 -0.95
C GLY A 273 10.81 4.84 -2.03
N MET A 274 10.17 5.82 -2.68
CA MET A 274 9.26 5.56 -3.81
C MET A 274 10.01 5.03 -5.05
N TYR A 275 11.24 5.48 -5.31
CA TYR A 275 12.08 4.91 -6.37
C TYR A 275 12.44 3.46 -6.08
N CYS A 276 12.77 3.13 -4.82
CA CYS A 276 13.05 1.77 -4.40
C CYS A 276 11.84 0.84 -4.60
N LEU A 277 10.65 1.25 -4.14
CA LEU A 277 9.41 0.51 -4.36
C LEU A 277 9.13 0.31 -5.86
N TYR A 278 9.21 1.38 -6.63
CA TYR A 278 8.97 1.32 -8.08
C TYR A 278 9.94 0.37 -8.78
N PHE A 279 11.21 0.43 -8.45
CA PHE A 279 12.22 -0.47 -9.01
C PHE A 279 11.91 -1.93 -8.71
N ILE A 280 11.74 -2.30 -7.44
CA ILE A 280 11.47 -3.69 -7.07
C ILE A 280 10.19 -4.20 -7.74
N ILE A 281 9.13 -3.41 -7.75
CA ILE A 281 7.84 -3.76 -8.34
C ILE A 281 7.96 -3.96 -9.87
N GLU A 282 8.72 -3.12 -10.57
CA GLU A 282 8.94 -3.29 -12.01
C GLU A 282 9.77 -4.56 -12.30
N MET A 283 10.77 -4.88 -11.47
CA MET A 283 11.53 -6.13 -11.59
C MET A 283 10.65 -7.36 -11.32
N LEU A 284 9.74 -7.30 -10.34
CA LEU A 284 8.75 -8.35 -10.09
C LEU A 284 7.85 -8.59 -11.28
N LYS A 285 7.40 -7.53 -11.94
CA LYS A 285 6.57 -7.57 -13.16
C LYS A 285 7.33 -8.04 -14.40
N GLY A 286 8.63 -8.37 -14.27
CA GLY A 286 9.47 -8.85 -15.36
C GLY A 286 9.90 -7.76 -16.35
N LYS A 287 9.82 -6.49 -15.98
CA LYS A 287 10.32 -5.39 -16.82
C LYS A 287 11.85 -5.42 -16.88
N SER A 288 12.41 -4.94 -18.00
CA SER A 288 13.85 -4.87 -18.16
C SER A 288 14.47 -3.78 -17.27
N PHE A 289 15.59 -4.09 -16.62
CA PHE A 289 16.38 -3.12 -15.86
C PHE A 289 17.02 -2.07 -16.77
N ASN A 290 17.19 -2.35 -18.08
CA ASN A 290 17.71 -1.37 -19.05
C ASN A 290 16.92 -0.05 -19.06
N LYS A 291 15.65 -0.08 -18.64
CA LYS A 291 14.84 1.13 -18.48
C LYS A 291 15.45 2.11 -17.47
N PHE A 292 16.05 1.62 -16.40
CA PHE A 292 16.72 2.43 -15.38
C PHE A 292 18.13 2.84 -15.81
N LEU A 293 18.76 2.06 -16.70
CA LEU A 293 20.10 2.39 -17.22
C LEU A 293 20.05 3.45 -18.31
N ASN A 294 19.08 3.34 -19.23
CA ASN A 294 19.05 4.11 -20.48
C ASN A 294 18.17 5.35 -20.42
N HIS A 295 17.15 5.37 -19.54
CA HIS A 295 16.19 6.47 -19.49
C HIS A 295 16.03 7.02 -18.08
N ARG A 296 16.00 8.34 -17.96
CA ARG A 296 15.66 8.97 -16.69
C ARG A 296 14.20 8.69 -16.31
N ILE A 297 13.98 8.20 -15.12
CA ILE A 297 12.65 8.12 -14.49
C ILE A 297 12.44 9.44 -13.74
N LYS A 298 11.49 10.26 -14.18
CA LYS A 298 11.25 11.60 -13.60
C LYS A 298 10.55 11.50 -12.25
N ASP A 299 10.82 12.44 -11.34
CA ASP A 299 10.20 12.53 -10.01
C ASP A 299 8.68 12.58 -10.08
N ASP A 300 8.08 13.39 -10.98
CA ASP A 300 6.63 13.47 -11.17
C ASP A 300 5.97 12.12 -11.45
N ARG A 301 6.66 11.22 -12.15
CA ARG A 301 6.16 9.88 -12.39
C ARG A 301 6.11 9.09 -11.09
N VAL A 302 7.18 9.18 -10.31
CA VAL A 302 7.33 8.41 -9.06
C VAL A 302 6.40 8.96 -7.98
N ILE A 303 6.27 10.28 -7.87
CA ILE A 303 5.29 10.94 -6.98
C ILE A 303 3.86 10.46 -7.28
N ARG A 304 3.49 10.34 -8.56
CA ARG A 304 2.16 9.82 -8.92
C ARG A 304 1.90 8.39 -8.44
N LEU A 305 2.95 7.58 -8.26
CA LEU A 305 2.82 6.20 -7.76
C LEU A 305 2.41 6.13 -6.29
N ARG A 306 2.57 7.20 -5.50
CA ARG A 306 2.00 7.29 -4.15
C ARG A 306 0.48 7.01 -4.17
N LYS A 307 -0.23 7.50 -5.21
CA LYS A 307 -1.67 7.26 -5.42
C LYS A 307 -1.98 5.85 -5.94
N THR A 308 -0.96 5.07 -6.30
CA THR A 308 -1.12 3.70 -6.79
C THR A 308 -0.81 2.68 -5.70
N TYR A 309 0.23 2.96 -4.91
CA TYR A 309 0.70 2.05 -3.86
C TYR A 309 0.03 2.27 -2.52
N PHE A 310 -0.70 3.40 -2.35
CA PHE A 310 -1.39 3.73 -1.11
C PHE A 310 -2.84 4.18 -1.36
N ASN A 311 -3.72 3.91 -0.39
CA ASN A 311 -5.08 4.42 -0.31
C ASN A 311 -5.14 5.73 0.48
N ARG A 312 -6.05 6.63 0.04
CA ARG A 312 -6.40 7.85 0.76
C ARG A 312 -7.44 7.62 1.86
#